data_7b491a74c0b0d5f0676404eea04c84e2
#
_entry.id   7b491a74c0b0d5f0676404eea04c84e2
#
_cell.length_a   1.000
_cell.length_b   1.000
_cell.length_c   1.000
_cell.angle_alpha   90.00
_cell.angle_beta   90.00
_cell.angle_gamma   90.00
#
_symmetry.space_group_name_H-M   'P 1'
#
loop_
_entity.id
_entity.type
_entity.pdbx_description
1 polymer ?
#
loop_
_entity_poly.entity_id
_entity_poly.type
_entity_poly.pdbx_seq_one_letter_code
_entity_poly.pdbx_strand_id
1 'polypeptide(L)'
;MRFETLSEYDDEIKKIDKMIDNWEKYIKTHPEEIGAHTNCEGLKYIRNELKKERDNLEFHKATQEALDRCDNSEKGMSVEEFFKELDSW
;
A
#
# COMPACT_ATOMS: atom_id res chain seq x y z
N MET A 1 7.13 -1.23 -7.14
CA MET A 1 6.48 -0.23 -6.24
C MET A 1 6.96 1.16 -6.60
N ARG A 2 6.08 2.17 -6.51
CA ARG A 2 6.40 3.54 -6.91
C ARG A 2 7.26 4.28 -5.90
N PHE A 3 7.11 3.96 -4.61
CA PHE A 3 7.81 4.60 -3.53
C PHE A 3 8.53 3.58 -2.67
N GLU A 4 9.57 4.02 -1.97
CA GLU A 4 10.41 3.15 -1.14
C GLU A 4 9.98 3.10 0.32
N THR A 5 9.27 4.12 0.80
CA THR A 5 8.87 4.24 2.20
C THR A 5 7.36 4.36 2.35
N LEU A 6 6.85 3.90 3.50
CA LEU A 6 5.43 4.02 3.85
C LEU A 6 5.01 5.49 3.98
N SER A 7 5.91 6.35 4.47
CA SER A 7 5.66 7.78 4.61
C SER A 7 5.39 8.45 3.26
N GLU A 8 6.13 8.07 2.22
CA GLU A 8 5.92 8.58 0.86
C GLU A 8 4.54 8.18 0.32
N TYR A 9 4.11 6.94 0.56
CA TYR A 9 2.77 6.48 0.20
C TYR A 9 1.69 7.28 0.95
N ASP A 10 1.86 7.46 2.24
CA ASP A 10 0.89 8.20 3.05
C ASP A 10 0.75 9.65 2.60
N ASP A 11 1.84 10.33 2.29
CA ASP A 11 1.84 11.71 1.80
C ASP A 11 1.11 11.83 0.46
N GLU A 12 1.38 10.91 -0.47
CA GLU A 12 0.75 10.90 -1.78
C GLU A 12 -0.75 10.58 -1.67
N ILE A 13 -1.12 9.62 -0.85
CA ILE A 13 -2.52 9.27 -0.58
C ILE A 13 -3.27 10.49 -0.01
N LYS A 14 -2.67 11.22 0.92
CA LYS A 14 -3.27 12.44 1.48
C LYS A 14 -3.50 13.52 0.44
N LYS A 15 -2.54 13.71 -0.47
CA LYS A 15 -2.69 14.68 -1.57
C LYS A 15 -3.86 14.31 -2.47
N ILE A 16 -3.95 13.04 -2.84
CA ILE A 16 -5.01 12.54 -3.71
C ILE A 16 -6.37 12.64 -3.00
N ASP A 17 -6.45 12.31 -1.71
CA ASP A 17 -7.67 12.45 -0.92
C ASP A 17 -8.18 13.89 -0.91
N LYS A 18 -7.29 14.87 -0.80
CA LYS A 18 -7.66 16.29 -0.90
C LYS A 18 -8.20 16.64 -2.26
N MET A 19 -7.59 16.13 -3.33
CA MET A 19 -8.07 16.35 -4.70
C MET A 19 -9.45 15.75 -4.89
N ILE A 20 -9.68 14.54 -4.41
CA ILE A 20 -10.98 13.87 -4.47
C ILE A 20 -12.04 14.70 -3.74
N ASP A 21 -11.73 15.17 -2.55
CA ASP A 21 -12.64 15.99 -1.74
C ASP A 21 -13.03 17.28 -2.48
N ASN A 22 -12.06 17.96 -3.09
CA ASN A 22 -12.29 19.15 -3.90
C ASN A 22 -13.19 18.85 -5.10
N TRP A 23 -12.95 17.75 -5.81
CA TRP A 23 -13.77 17.33 -6.94
C TRP A 23 -15.19 16.96 -6.51
N GLU A 24 -15.35 16.30 -5.38
CA GLU A 24 -16.67 15.96 -4.84
C GLU A 24 -17.49 17.21 -4.51
N LYS A 25 -16.85 18.23 -3.95
CA LYS A 25 -17.50 19.53 -3.71
C LYS A 25 -17.89 20.20 -5.02
N TYR A 26 -17.01 20.16 -6.01
CA TYR A 26 -17.29 20.71 -7.34
C TYR A 26 -18.46 20.01 -8.00
N ILE A 27 -18.49 18.68 -7.94
CA ILE A 27 -19.56 17.86 -8.50
C ILE A 27 -20.92 18.19 -7.87
N LYS A 28 -20.97 18.48 -6.58
CA LYS A 28 -22.21 18.87 -5.90
C LYS A 28 -22.82 20.13 -6.48
N THR A 29 -21.98 21.07 -6.91
CA THR A 29 -22.43 22.34 -7.52
C THR A 29 -22.56 22.25 -9.03
N HIS A 30 -21.94 21.27 -9.66
CA HIS A 30 -21.92 21.08 -11.12
C HIS A 30 -22.18 19.61 -11.48
N PRO A 31 -23.36 19.05 -11.13
CA PRO A 31 -23.64 17.63 -11.33
C PRO A 31 -23.71 17.21 -12.80
N GLU A 32 -23.83 18.16 -13.71
CA GLU A 32 -23.94 17.93 -15.14
C GLU A 32 -22.59 17.73 -15.85
N GLU A 33 -21.49 18.02 -15.18
CA GLU A 33 -20.17 17.88 -15.76
C GLU A 33 -19.65 16.45 -15.66
N ILE A 34 -19.72 15.72 -16.76
CA ILE A 34 -19.25 14.34 -16.89
C ILE A 34 -17.74 14.26 -16.69
N GLY A 35 -16.98 15.24 -17.20
CA GLY A 35 -15.53 15.30 -17.02
C GLY A 35 -15.08 15.35 -15.56
N ALA A 36 -15.83 16.05 -14.72
CA ALA A 36 -15.54 16.11 -13.30
C ALA A 36 -15.74 14.75 -12.62
N HIS A 37 -16.80 14.03 -12.97
CA HIS A 37 -17.04 12.67 -12.46
C HIS A 37 -15.93 11.70 -12.89
N THR A 38 -15.51 11.76 -14.15
CA THR A 38 -14.44 10.92 -14.68
C THR A 38 -13.13 11.19 -13.97
N ASN A 39 -12.77 12.45 -13.74
CA ASN A 39 -11.55 12.82 -13.02
C ASN A 39 -11.58 12.33 -11.56
N CYS A 40 -12.72 12.46 -10.90
CA CYS A 40 -12.90 11.98 -9.53
C CYS A 40 -12.73 10.46 -9.45
N GLU A 41 -13.33 9.70 -10.37
CA GLU A 41 -13.19 8.24 -10.44
C GLU A 41 -11.74 7.83 -10.71
N GLY A 42 -11.05 8.52 -11.61
CA GLY A 42 -9.63 8.29 -11.89
C GLY A 42 -8.75 8.47 -10.65
N LEU A 43 -9.00 9.54 -9.89
CA LEU A 43 -8.29 9.79 -8.64
C LEU A 43 -8.56 8.72 -7.59
N LYS A 44 -9.80 8.27 -7.47
CA LYS A 44 -10.16 7.17 -6.57
C LYS A 44 -9.45 5.87 -6.93
N TYR A 45 -9.34 5.58 -8.23
CA TYR A 45 -8.61 4.42 -8.72
C TYR A 45 -7.13 4.50 -8.33
N ILE A 46 -6.47 5.62 -8.58
CA ILE A 46 -5.07 5.83 -8.23
C ILE A 46 -4.87 5.69 -6.72
N ARG A 47 -5.74 6.27 -5.92
CA ARG A 47 -5.69 6.15 -4.46
C ARG A 47 -5.75 4.68 -4.02
N ASN A 48 -6.65 3.90 -4.58
CA ASN A 48 -6.80 2.49 -4.24
C ASN A 48 -5.55 1.68 -4.61
N GLU A 49 -4.94 1.97 -5.76
CA GLU A 49 -3.70 1.34 -6.19
C GLU A 49 -2.54 1.68 -5.24
N LEU A 50 -2.43 2.94 -4.83
CA LEU A 50 -1.41 3.35 -3.86
C LEU A 50 -1.61 2.67 -2.50
N LYS A 51 -2.84 2.52 -2.04
CA LYS A 51 -3.13 1.79 -0.80
C LYS A 51 -2.72 0.32 -0.88
N LYS A 52 -2.97 -0.34 -2.01
CA LYS A 52 -2.54 -1.71 -2.24
C LYS A 52 -1.02 -1.84 -2.23
N GLU A 53 -0.32 -0.94 -2.93
CA GLU A 53 1.14 -0.91 -2.95
C GLU A 53 1.72 -0.67 -1.54
N ARG A 54 1.11 0.24 -0.79
CA ARG A 54 1.49 0.52 0.60
C ARG A 54 1.36 -0.72 1.47
N ASP A 55 0.24 -1.42 1.39
CA ASP A 55 0.01 -2.64 2.16
C ASP A 55 1.02 -3.74 1.80
N ASN A 56 1.35 -3.88 0.52
CA ASN A 56 2.37 -4.80 0.06
C ASN A 56 3.75 -4.45 0.60
N LEU A 57 4.11 -3.18 0.59
CA LEU A 57 5.38 -2.71 1.14
C LEU A 57 5.48 -2.98 2.64
N GLU A 58 4.41 -2.72 3.39
CA GLU A 58 4.32 -3.01 4.82
C GLU A 58 4.50 -4.50 5.09
N PHE A 59 3.84 -5.35 4.31
CA PHE A 59 3.97 -6.80 4.40
C PHE A 59 5.41 -7.25 4.12
N HIS A 60 6.04 -6.74 3.06
CA HIS A 60 7.43 -7.07 2.73
C HIS A 60 8.40 -6.65 3.84
N LYS A 61 8.23 -5.48 4.43
CA LYS A 61 9.06 -5.02 5.54
C LYS A 61 8.90 -5.91 6.76
N ALA A 62 7.68 -6.27 7.13
CA ALA A 62 7.40 -7.15 8.24
C ALA A 62 8.00 -8.55 8.02
N THR A 63 7.89 -9.08 6.80
CA THR A 63 8.47 -10.36 6.41
C THR A 63 10.00 -10.30 6.49
N GLN A 64 10.62 -9.24 5.99
CA GLN A 64 12.07 -9.05 6.03
C GLN A 64 12.58 -8.99 7.47
N GLU A 65 11.92 -8.25 8.34
CA GLU A 65 12.27 -8.17 9.76
C GLU A 65 12.15 -9.55 10.44
N ALA A 66 11.12 -10.30 10.13
CA ALA A 66 10.94 -11.65 10.67
C ALA A 66 12.06 -12.59 10.20
N LEU A 67 12.46 -12.52 8.94
CA LEU A 67 13.58 -13.28 8.39
C LEU A 67 14.90 -12.89 9.03
N ASP A 68 15.16 -11.59 9.22
CA ASP A 68 16.36 -11.10 9.88
C ASP A 68 16.46 -11.59 11.33
N ARG A 69 15.35 -11.62 12.05
CA ARG A 69 15.31 -12.19 13.40
C ARG A 69 15.63 -13.68 13.41
N CYS A 70 15.14 -14.43 12.43
CA CYS A 70 15.46 -15.85 12.30
C CYS A 70 16.93 -16.08 12.00
N ASP A 71 17.52 -15.26 11.12
CA ASP A 71 18.94 -15.34 10.77
C ASP A 71 19.82 -14.97 11.94
N ASN A 72 19.40 -14.05 12.78
CA ASN A 72 20.11 -13.61 13.98
C ASN A 72 19.89 -14.53 15.18
N SER A 73 18.97 -15.50 15.09
CA SER A 73 18.78 -16.47 16.15
C SER A 73 19.98 -17.40 16.18
N GLU A 74 20.59 -17.56 17.34
CA GLU A 74 21.79 -18.39 17.55
C GLU A 74 21.60 -19.88 17.25
N LYS A 75 20.39 -20.29 17.00
CA LYS A 75 20.06 -21.69 16.72
C LYS A 75 20.41 -22.14 15.29
N GLY A 76 20.88 -21.22 14.46
CA GLY A 76 21.38 -21.55 13.14
C GLY A 76 20.40 -22.29 12.24
N MET A 77 19.11 -22.08 12.46
CA MET A 77 18.10 -22.70 11.63
C MET A 77 18.18 -22.09 10.23
N SER A 78 18.50 -22.92 9.23
CA SER A 78 18.51 -22.48 7.86
C SER A 78 17.07 -22.28 7.35
N VAL A 79 16.93 -21.51 6.27
CA VAL A 79 15.62 -21.31 5.63
C VAL A 79 15.00 -22.65 5.23
N GLU A 80 15.83 -23.60 4.78
CA GLU A 80 15.39 -24.95 4.42
C GLU A 80 14.83 -25.71 5.61
N GLU A 81 15.47 -25.63 6.76
CA GLU A 81 14.99 -26.25 7.99
C GLU A 81 13.69 -25.64 8.47
N PHE A 82 13.56 -24.33 8.34
CA PHE A 82 12.34 -23.62 8.67
C PHE A 82 11.15 -24.09 7.81
N PHE A 83 11.36 -24.22 6.50
CA PHE A 83 10.32 -24.72 5.59
C PHE A 83 9.97 -26.19 5.87
N LYS A 84 10.93 -27.02 6.25
CA LYS A 84 10.65 -28.39 6.68
C LYS A 84 9.79 -28.45 7.92
N GLU A 85 10.02 -27.58 8.89
CA GLU A 85 9.17 -27.49 10.08
C GLU A 85 7.75 -27.09 9.73
N LEU A 86 7.58 -26.11 8.84
CA LEU A 86 6.27 -25.70 8.37
C LEU A 86 5.50 -26.84 7.70
N ASP A 87 6.19 -27.65 6.90
CA ASP A 87 5.58 -28.80 6.23
C ASP A 87 5.17 -29.90 7.20
N SER A 88 5.80 -29.98 8.37
CA SER A 88 5.44 -30.95 9.40
C SER A 88 4.28 -30.50 10.30
N TRP A 89 3.83 -29.29 10.15
CA TRP A 89 2.70 -28.75 10.87
C TRP A 89 1.41 -29.05 10.08
#